data_37b1e5b446ab24dfd345333cdc69e046
#
_entry.id   37b1e5b446ab24dfd345333cdc69e046
#
_cell.length_a   1.000
_cell.length_b   1.000
_cell.length_c   1.000
_cell.angle_alpha   90.00
_cell.angle_beta   90.00
_cell.angle_gamma   90.00
#
_symmetry.space_group_name_H-M   'P 1'
#
loop_
_entity.id
_entity.type
_entity.pdbx_description
1 polymer ?
#
loop_
_entity_poly.entity_id
_entity_poly.type
_entity_poly.pdbx_seq_one_letter_code
_entity_poly.pdbx_strand_id
1 'polypeptide(L)'
;ELPTIYFRGLDNLIATARSNKVAVCLGFQDYSQLKRDCGENEAAVIENTVGNIFAGQVVGETAKNLSERFGRIVQQRESISITPEQKTTSINTQLDTLIPASKISTLSQGMFVGAVADNFGETIKQKIFHAQIVVDNEAVSHETAAYAPLPQISFFTGPDGKDNMDEQVEANYQRIRREVTQIIEDELRRIKSDPKLSHLIPKPPQGSPSR
;
A
#
# COMPACT_ATOMS: atom_id res chain seq x y z
N GLU A 1 -0.76 6.91 5.10
CA GLU A 1 0.64 7.21 4.83
C GLU A 1 1.54 6.09 5.35
N LEU A 2 2.04 5.26 4.44
CA LEU A 2 2.81 4.07 4.78
C LEU A 2 4.02 4.34 5.71
N PRO A 3 4.85 5.38 5.49
CA PRO A 3 6.01 5.60 6.34
C PRO A 3 5.68 5.82 7.83
N THR A 4 4.48 6.32 8.13
CA THR A 4 4.04 6.58 9.50
C THR A 4 3.57 5.33 10.23
N ILE A 5 3.02 4.35 9.50
CA ILE A 5 2.41 3.13 10.05
C ILE A 5 3.17 1.86 9.66
N TYR A 6 4.40 2.01 9.17
CA TYR A 6 5.21 0.86 8.77
C TYR A 6 5.44 -0.11 9.96
N PHE A 7 5.34 -1.40 9.66
CA PHE A 7 5.70 -2.47 10.57
C PHE A 7 6.60 -3.49 9.88
N ARG A 8 7.50 -4.10 10.66
CA ARG A 8 8.43 -5.11 10.14
C ARG A 8 7.69 -6.32 9.60
N GLY A 9 8.01 -6.76 8.38
CA GLY A 9 7.38 -7.90 7.71
C GLY A 9 6.21 -7.51 6.80
N LEU A 10 6.01 -6.22 6.53
CA LEU A 10 5.02 -5.75 5.55
C LEU A 10 5.26 -6.34 4.16
N ASP A 11 6.51 -6.47 3.74
CA ASP A 11 6.95 -7.12 2.51
C ASP A 11 6.45 -8.56 2.42
N ASN A 12 6.61 -9.34 3.48
CA ASN A 12 6.10 -10.70 3.58
C ASN A 12 4.57 -10.76 3.56
N LEU A 13 3.90 -9.83 4.24
CA LEU A 13 2.45 -9.73 4.20
C LEU A 13 1.95 -9.52 2.77
N ILE A 14 2.53 -8.58 2.03
CA ILE A 14 2.16 -8.28 0.65
C ILE A 14 2.37 -9.51 -0.25
N ALA A 15 3.50 -10.20 -0.09
CA ALA A 15 3.83 -11.36 -0.90
C ALA A 15 2.93 -12.58 -0.64
N THR A 16 2.52 -12.81 0.61
CA THR A 16 1.83 -14.04 1.03
C THR A 16 0.33 -13.90 1.23
N ALA A 17 -0.15 -12.71 1.54
CA ALA A 17 -1.55 -12.47 1.90
C ALA A 17 -2.53 -12.63 0.71
N ARG A 18 -2.03 -12.61 -0.53
CA ARG A 18 -2.83 -12.79 -1.74
C ARG A 18 -3.60 -14.11 -1.75
N SER A 19 -3.00 -15.21 -1.27
CA SER A 19 -3.64 -16.51 -1.16
C SER A 19 -4.85 -16.49 -0.23
N ASN A 20 -4.83 -15.60 0.76
CA ASN A 20 -5.93 -15.38 1.72
C ASN A 20 -6.91 -14.29 1.29
N LYS A 21 -6.89 -13.88 0.01
CA LYS A 21 -7.76 -12.84 -0.57
C LYS A 21 -7.61 -11.47 0.11
N VAL A 22 -6.44 -11.17 0.65
CA VAL A 22 -6.13 -9.85 1.19
C VAL A 22 -5.61 -8.96 0.07
N ALA A 23 -6.25 -7.80 -0.12
CA ALA A 23 -5.78 -6.74 -0.99
C ALA A 23 -5.07 -5.67 -0.15
N VAL A 24 -3.90 -5.24 -0.60
CA VAL A 24 -3.10 -4.22 0.09
C VAL A 24 -3.01 -2.98 -0.80
N CYS A 25 -3.36 -1.83 -0.23
CA CYS A 25 -3.19 -0.53 -0.86
C CYS A 25 -2.22 0.31 -0.01
N LEU A 26 -1.11 0.72 -0.62
CA LEU A 26 -0.05 1.48 0.04
C LEU A 26 0.00 2.88 -0.54
N GLY A 27 -0.04 3.90 0.30
CA GLY A 27 0.10 5.29 -0.08
C GLY A 27 1.34 5.91 0.56
N PHE A 28 2.18 6.59 -0.23
CA PHE A 28 3.33 7.36 0.24
C PHE A 28 3.67 8.48 -0.76
N GLN A 29 4.45 9.45 -0.32
CA GLN A 29 4.76 10.62 -1.13
C GLN A 29 6.06 10.47 -1.92
N ASP A 30 7.05 9.77 -1.38
CA ASP A 30 8.38 9.66 -1.96
C ASP A 30 9.05 8.32 -1.61
N TYR A 31 9.75 7.73 -2.56
CA TYR A 31 10.52 6.50 -2.34
C TYR A 31 11.65 6.67 -1.33
N SER A 32 12.23 7.86 -1.21
CA SER A 32 13.29 8.12 -0.24
C SER A 32 12.79 8.00 1.20
N GLN A 33 11.53 8.38 1.46
CA GLN A 33 10.90 8.16 2.78
C GLN A 33 10.71 6.67 3.05
N LEU A 34 10.25 5.92 2.06
CA LEU A 34 10.09 4.48 2.19
C LEU A 34 11.43 3.78 2.48
N LYS A 35 12.48 4.13 1.75
CA LYS A 35 13.84 3.60 1.97
C LYS A 35 14.39 3.95 3.35
N ARG A 36 14.17 5.17 3.82
CA ARG A 36 14.62 5.62 5.15
C ARG A 36 13.97 4.81 6.27
N ASP A 37 12.66 4.55 6.17
CA ASP A 37 11.87 4.00 7.27
C ASP A 37 11.80 2.46 7.24
N CYS A 38 11.84 1.87 6.04
CA CYS A 38 11.82 0.42 5.85
C CYS A 38 13.21 -0.20 5.61
N GLY A 39 14.19 0.62 5.19
CA GLY A 39 15.46 0.14 4.66
C GLY A 39 15.40 -0.13 3.15
N GLU A 40 16.55 -0.09 2.48
CA GLU A 40 16.64 -0.19 1.02
C GLU A 40 16.10 -1.52 0.47
N ASN A 41 16.43 -2.63 1.14
CA ASN A 41 16.04 -3.96 0.68
C ASN A 41 14.52 -4.17 0.78
N GLU A 42 13.90 -3.83 1.91
CA GLU A 42 12.46 -3.98 2.12
C GLU A 42 11.66 -3.02 1.22
N ALA A 43 12.14 -1.78 1.04
CA ALA A 43 11.53 -0.85 0.11
C ALA A 43 11.56 -1.36 -1.34
N ALA A 44 12.68 -1.96 -1.78
CA ALA A 44 12.79 -2.56 -3.10
C ALA A 44 11.85 -3.77 -3.29
N VAL A 45 11.69 -4.60 -2.26
CA VAL A 45 10.73 -5.72 -2.30
C VAL A 45 9.30 -5.22 -2.41
N ILE A 46 8.92 -4.21 -1.63
CA ILE A 46 7.58 -3.58 -1.70
C ILE A 46 7.34 -3.03 -3.10
N GLU A 47 8.29 -2.25 -3.63
CA GLU A 47 8.20 -1.65 -4.96
C GLU A 47 8.01 -2.70 -6.06
N ASN A 48 8.75 -3.81 -6.02
CA ASN A 48 8.71 -4.85 -7.04
C ASN A 48 7.50 -5.77 -6.92
N THR A 49 6.92 -5.92 -5.74
CA THR A 49 5.79 -6.82 -5.49
C THR A 49 4.46 -6.18 -5.87
N VAL A 50 4.36 -4.86 -5.83
CA VAL A 50 3.14 -4.12 -6.18
C VAL A 50 2.92 -4.14 -7.69
N GLY A 51 1.81 -4.74 -8.13
CA GLY A 51 1.43 -4.84 -9.55
C GLY A 51 0.79 -3.57 -10.10
N ASN A 52 -0.06 -2.91 -9.31
CA ASN A 52 -0.78 -1.71 -9.71
C ASN A 52 -0.13 -0.48 -9.10
N ILE A 53 0.08 0.57 -9.90
CA ILE A 53 0.65 1.84 -9.46
C ILE A 53 -0.19 2.98 -9.99
N PHE A 54 -0.47 3.93 -9.12
CA PHE A 54 -1.12 5.20 -9.43
C PHE A 54 -0.27 6.33 -8.85
N ALA A 55 0.23 7.20 -9.69
CA ALA A 55 1.09 8.30 -9.28
C ALA A 55 0.54 9.63 -9.77
N GLY A 56 0.39 10.58 -8.86
CA GLY A 56 0.22 11.98 -9.18
C GLY A 56 1.57 12.64 -9.50
N GLN A 57 1.66 13.95 -9.30
CA GLN A 57 2.90 14.68 -9.45
C GLN A 57 3.94 14.23 -8.42
N VAL A 58 5.05 13.70 -8.88
CA VAL A 58 6.23 13.36 -8.08
C VAL A 58 7.50 13.83 -8.76
N VAL A 59 8.56 14.07 -8.01
CA VAL A 59 9.79 14.65 -8.51
C VAL A 59 11.02 13.77 -8.20
N GLY A 60 12.15 14.13 -8.75
CA GLY A 60 13.45 13.53 -8.39
C GLY A 60 13.57 12.05 -8.78
N GLU A 61 14.09 11.26 -7.84
CA GLU A 61 14.34 9.83 -8.04
C GLU A 61 13.03 9.04 -8.24
N THR A 62 11.98 9.40 -7.53
CA THR A 62 10.66 8.76 -7.66
C THR A 62 10.12 8.88 -9.08
N ALA A 63 10.21 10.07 -9.70
CA ALA A 63 9.78 10.27 -11.08
C ALA A 63 10.61 9.47 -12.08
N LYS A 64 11.92 9.32 -11.84
CA LYS A 64 12.82 8.50 -12.69
C LYS A 64 12.48 7.03 -12.60
N ASN A 65 12.32 6.49 -11.40
CA ASN A 65 11.99 5.08 -11.17
C ASN A 65 10.64 4.72 -11.82
N LEU A 66 9.64 5.60 -11.69
CA LEU A 66 8.35 5.41 -12.36
C LEU A 66 8.47 5.43 -13.88
N SER A 67 9.23 6.38 -14.43
CA SER A 67 9.49 6.47 -15.87
C SER A 67 10.15 5.21 -16.43
N GLU A 68 11.14 4.65 -15.71
CA GLU A 68 11.82 3.42 -16.06
C GLU A 68 10.87 2.21 -15.98
N ARG A 69 10.02 2.16 -14.96
CA ARG A 69 9.02 1.09 -14.77
C ARG A 69 7.94 1.08 -15.84
N PHE A 70 7.54 2.23 -16.37
CA PHE A 70 6.62 2.34 -17.50
C PHE A 70 7.25 1.87 -18.81
N GLY A 71 8.58 1.76 -18.86
CA GLY A 71 9.31 1.22 -19.98
C GLY A 71 9.53 2.20 -21.12
N ARG A 72 9.90 1.62 -22.28
CA ARG A 72 10.31 2.39 -23.46
C ARG A 72 9.47 2.00 -24.66
N ILE A 73 9.31 2.92 -25.58
CA ILE A 73 8.63 2.72 -26.86
C ILE A 73 9.56 3.10 -28.01
N VAL A 74 9.41 2.38 -29.10
CA VAL A 74 10.11 2.71 -30.35
C VAL A 74 9.35 3.85 -31.02
N GLN A 75 10.02 5.01 -31.13
CA GLN A 75 9.48 6.18 -31.84
C GLN A 75 10.23 6.38 -33.15
N GLN A 76 9.47 6.64 -34.21
CA GLN A 76 10.02 7.09 -35.48
C GLN A 76 10.05 8.63 -35.49
N ARG A 77 11.22 9.20 -35.63
CA ARG A 77 11.40 10.63 -35.78
C ARG A 77 11.73 10.94 -37.23
N GLU A 78 10.89 11.74 -37.85
CA GLU A 78 11.18 12.30 -39.16
C GLU A 78 11.97 13.60 -39.00
N SER A 79 13.14 13.62 -39.58
CA SER A 79 13.94 14.87 -39.70
C SER A 79 13.89 15.34 -41.15
N ILE A 80 13.34 16.52 -41.36
CA ILE A 80 13.26 17.13 -42.69
C ILE A 80 14.32 18.21 -42.78
N SER A 81 15.28 18.02 -43.65
CA SER A 81 16.26 19.07 -44.02
C SER A 81 15.85 19.68 -45.34
N ILE A 82 15.62 20.98 -45.34
CA ILE A 82 15.22 21.74 -46.53
C ILE A 82 16.41 22.65 -46.90
N THR A 83 17.05 22.34 -48.00
CA THR A 83 18.00 23.24 -48.68
C THR A 83 17.30 23.83 -49.90
N PRO A 84 17.73 25.02 -50.44
CA PRO A 84 17.07 25.64 -51.59
C PRO A 84 16.99 24.76 -52.83
N GLU A 85 17.84 23.73 -52.92
CA GLU A 85 17.89 22.82 -54.08
C GLU A 85 17.41 21.40 -53.80
N GLN A 86 17.27 21.00 -52.51
CA GLN A 86 16.83 19.62 -52.17
C GLN A 86 16.07 19.53 -50.86
N LYS A 87 15.05 18.69 -50.82
CA LYS A 87 14.34 18.29 -49.62
C LYS A 87 14.73 16.83 -49.27
N THR A 88 15.46 16.66 -48.18
CA THR A 88 15.86 15.34 -47.70
C THR A 88 15.04 14.99 -46.47
N THR A 89 14.32 13.89 -46.51
CA THR A 89 13.62 13.33 -45.35
C THR A 89 14.42 12.15 -44.80
N SER A 90 14.82 12.21 -43.57
CA SER A 90 15.49 11.12 -42.86
C SER A 90 14.55 10.60 -41.77
N ILE A 91 14.28 9.30 -41.79
CA ILE A 91 13.48 8.61 -40.75
C ILE A 91 14.46 7.89 -39.83
N ASN A 92 14.52 8.36 -38.59
CA ASN A 92 15.31 7.74 -37.54
C ASN A 92 14.39 7.01 -36.54
N THR A 93 14.70 5.74 -36.28
CA THR A 93 14.00 4.97 -35.26
C THR A 93 14.80 5.05 -33.96
N GLN A 94 14.20 5.60 -32.92
CA GLN A 94 14.83 5.76 -31.61
C GLN A 94 13.97 5.11 -30.52
N LEU A 95 14.63 4.47 -29.56
CA LEU A 95 13.99 3.97 -28.35
C LEU A 95 13.87 5.11 -27.35
N ASP A 96 12.63 5.54 -27.05
CA ASP A 96 12.37 6.64 -26.13
C ASP A 96 11.53 6.17 -24.94
N THR A 97 11.57 6.89 -23.82
CA THR A 97 10.74 6.56 -22.63
C THR A 97 9.27 6.78 -22.94
N LEU A 98 8.41 5.83 -22.52
CA LEU A 98 6.97 5.92 -22.77
C LEU A 98 6.36 7.13 -22.08
N ILE A 99 6.68 7.33 -20.79
CA ILE A 99 6.31 8.53 -20.02
C ILE A 99 7.60 9.08 -19.40
N PRO A 100 8.13 10.20 -19.91
CA PRO A 100 9.35 10.81 -19.37
C PRO A 100 9.17 11.31 -17.93
N ALA A 101 10.22 11.24 -17.13
CA ALA A 101 10.24 11.73 -15.75
C ALA A 101 9.86 13.21 -15.66
N SER A 102 10.24 14.02 -16.65
CA SER A 102 9.87 15.44 -16.74
C SER A 102 8.35 15.63 -16.85
N LYS A 103 7.66 14.75 -17.58
CA LYS A 103 6.20 14.80 -17.69
C LYS A 103 5.51 14.42 -16.39
N ILE A 104 6.05 13.43 -15.68
CA ILE A 104 5.55 13.02 -14.35
C ILE A 104 5.72 14.15 -13.34
N SER A 105 6.87 14.82 -13.36
CA SER A 105 7.19 15.93 -12.45
C SER A 105 6.36 17.20 -12.68
N THR A 106 5.71 17.31 -13.83
CA THR A 106 4.90 18.49 -14.23
C THR A 106 3.42 18.18 -14.36
N LEU A 107 2.95 17.06 -13.79
CA LEU A 107 1.53 16.72 -13.78
C LEU A 107 0.71 17.79 -13.04
N SER A 108 -0.41 18.18 -13.63
CA SER A 108 -1.35 19.10 -13.01
C SER A 108 -2.22 18.37 -11.97
N GLN A 109 -2.85 19.13 -11.10
CA GLN A 109 -3.81 18.61 -10.13
C GLN A 109 -4.91 17.77 -10.82
N GLY A 110 -5.21 16.60 -10.26
CA GLY A 110 -6.19 15.67 -10.81
C GLY A 110 -5.67 14.79 -11.95
N MET A 111 -4.44 15.03 -12.44
CA MET A 111 -3.80 14.18 -13.45
C MET A 111 -2.98 13.08 -12.80
N PHE A 112 -3.06 11.88 -13.36
CA PHE A 112 -2.35 10.70 -12.87
C PHE A 112 -1.71 9.91 -14.00
N VAL A 113 -0.59 9.30 -13.68
CA VAL A 113 0.04 8.27 -14.51
C VAL A 113 0.08 6.97 -13.71
N GLY A 114 0.02 5.85 -14.38
CA GLY A 114 0.05 4.58 -13.67
C GLY A 114 0.20 3.37 -14.56
N ALA A 115 0.31 2.24 -13.90
CA ALA A 115 0.31 0.92 -14.52
C ALA A 115 -0.64 0.01 -13.74
N VAL A 116 -1.37 -0.83 -14.48
CA VAL A 116 -2.28 -1.85 -13.93
C VAL A 116 -1.90 -3.22 -14.43
N ALA A 117 -1.96 -4.20 -13.55
CA ALA A 117 -1.74 -5.60 -13.86
C ALA A 117 -3.05 -6.27 -14.30
N ASP A 118 -2.94 -7.40 -15.02
CA ASP A 118 -4.09 -8.20 -15.37
C ASP A 118 -4.81 -8.72 -14.12
N ASN A 119 -6.14 -8.73 -14.17
CA ASN A 119 -6.98 -9.33 -13.15
C ASN A 119 -7.19 -10.83 -13.43
N PHE A 120 -7.70 -11.54 -12.44
CA PHE A 120 -8.06 -12.94 -12.59
C PHE A 120 -9.17 -13.09 -13.65
N GLY A 121 -8.84 -13.71 -14.77
CA GLY A 121 -9.80 -13.95 -15.86
C GLY A 121 -10.03 -12.77 -16.80
N GLU A 122 -9.37 -11.64 -16.60
CA GLU A 122 -9.50 -10.46 -17.44
C GLU A 122 -8.14 -9.91 -17.85
N THR A 123 -7.91 -9.82 -19.16
CA THR A 123 -6.69 -9.23 -19.72
C THR A 123 -6.89 -7.76 -20.01
N ILE A 124 -6.07 -6.90 -19.38
CA ILE A 124 -6.11 -5.46 -19.59
C ILE A 124 -5.25 -5.13 -20.82
N LYS A 125 -5.88 -4.62 -21.86
CA LYS A 125 -5.19 -4.28 -23.12
C LYS A 125 -4.22 -3.10 -22.95
N GLN A 126 -4.62 -2.07 -22.23
CA GLN A 126 -3.81 -0.87 -21.97
C GLN A 126 -3.39 -0.85 -20.51
N LYS A 127 -2.20 -1.35 -20.25
CA LYS A 127 -1.66 -1.49 -18.87
C LYS A 127 -1.10 -0.20 -18.32
N ILE A 128 -0.62 0.71 -19.17
CA ILE A 128 -0.04 1.99 -18.77
C ILE A 128 -0.97 3.10 -19.21
N PHE A 129 -1.23 4.05 -18.33
CA PHE A 129 -2.16 5.13 -18.59
C PHE A 129 -1.64 6.48 -18.10
N HIS A 130 -2.13 7.51 -18.74
CA HIS A 130 -2.11 8.91 -18.31
C HIS A 130 -3.54 9.40 -18.36
N ALA A 131 -4.13 9.67 -17.21
CA ALA A 131 -5.56 9.92 -17.09
C ALA A 131 -5.85 11.09 -16.15
N GLN A 132 -7.04 11.68 -16.31
CA GLN A 132 -7.58 12.68 -15.40
C GLN A 132 -8.66 12.03 -14.54
N ILE A 133 -8.67 12.33 -13.25
CA ILE A 133 -9.78 11.98 -12.37
C ILE A 133 -10.91 12.97 -12.64
N VAL A 134 -12.07 12.44 -13.02
CA VAL A 134 -13.31 13.20 -13.11
C VAL A 134 -14.05 13.04 -11.80
N VAL A 135 -14.20 14.14 -11.05
CA VAL A 135 -14.90 14.15 -9.76
C VAL A 135 -16.35 14.53 -9.99
N ASP A 136 -17.27 13.68 -9.57
CA ASP A 136 -18.69 14.00 -9.47
C ASP A 136 -18.93 14.79 -8.17
N ASN A 137 -18.92 16.11 -8.28
CA ASN A 137 -19.09 17.01 -7.14
C ASN A 137 -20.49 16.92 -6.51
N GLU A 138 -21.51 16.55 -7.28
CA GLU A 138 -22.87 16.39 -6.75
C GLU A 138 -22.95 15.15 -5.90
N ALA A 139 -22.41 14.01 -6.35
CA ALA A 139 -22.35 12.79 -5.59
C ALA A 139 -21.52 12.97 -4.29
N VAL A 140 -20.36 13.62 -4.37
CA VAL A 140 -19.51 13.91 -3.19
C VAL A 140 -20.25 14.81 -2.20
N SER A 141 -20.93 15.86 -2.68
CA SER A 141 -21.71 16.75 -1.81
C SER A 141 -22.85 16.01 -1.11
N HIS A 142 -23.55 15.15 -1.83
CA HIS A 142 -24.63 14.33 -1.29
C HIS A 142 -24.13 13.33 -0.23
N GLU A 143 -23.04 12.64 -0.50
CA GLU A 143 -22.42 11.72 0.46
C GLU A 143 -21.92 12.44 1.71
N THR A 144 -21.28 13.61 1.54
CA THR A 144 -20.79 14.43 2.66
C THR A 144 -21.92 14.90 3.54
N ALA A 145 -23.06 15.29 2.96
CA ALA A 145 -24.25 15.71 3.69
C ALA A 145 -24.92 14.54 4.46
N ALA A 146 -24.73 13.31 3.98
CA ALA A 146 -25.25 12.11 4.61
C ALA A 146 -24.41 11.59 5.78
N TYR A 147 -23.22 12.15 6.03
CA TYR A 147 -22.39 11.72 7.15
C TYR A 147 -23.06 12.05 8.47
N ALA A 148 -23.30 11.00 9.27
CA ALA A 148 -23.74 11.18 10.63
C ALA A 148 -22.58 11.75 11.48
N PRO A 149 -22.87 12.67 12.41
CA PRO A 149 -21.85 13.12 13.36
C PRO A 149 -21.35 11.92 14.17
N LEU A 150 -20.05 11.93 14.48
CA LEU A 150 -19.48 10.90 15.33
C LEU A 150 -20.26 10.87 16.66
N PRO A 151 -20.70 9.68 17.13
CA PRO A 151 -21.40 9.58 18.39
C PRO A 151 -20.47 10.11 19.50
N GLN A 152 -21.02 10.99 20.33
CA GLN A 152 -20.30 11.43 21.53
C GLN A 152 -20.29 10.27 22.51
N ILE A 153 -19.10 9.85 22.90
CA ILE A 153 -18.91 8.76 23.86
C ILE A 153 -19.03 9.39 25.26
N SER A 154 -20.27 9.39 25.79
CA SER A 154 -20.58 10.01 27.09
C SER A 154 -20.11 9.22 28.32
N PHE A 155 -19.64 7.98 28.14
CA PHE A 155 -19.21 7.14 29.25
C PHE A 155 -17.78 7.39 29.74
N PHE A 156 -17.07 8.34 29.14
CA PHE A 156 -15.80 8.84 29.66
C PHE A 156 -15.99 9.95 30.72
N THR A 157 -17.23 10.31 31.04
CA THR A 157 -17.52 11.25 32.10
C THR A 157 -17.99 10.48 33.33
N GLY A 158 -17.22 10.57 34.41
CA GLY A 158 -17.58 9.97 35.70
C GLY A 158 -18.82 10.60 36.35
N PRO A 159 -19.36 10.01 37.41
CA PRO A 159 -20.49 10.56 38.15
C PRO A 159 -20.23 11.95 38.76
N ASP A 160 -18.97 12.30 38.93
CA ASP A 160 -18.49 13.61 39.41
C ASP A 160 -18.33 14.67 38.31
N GLY A 161 -18.70 14.31 37.06
CA GLY A 161 -18.57 15.18 35.89
C GLY A 161 -17.14 15.31 35.34
N LYS A 162 -16.17 14.58 35.89
CA LYS A 162 -14.78 14.60 35.42
C LYS A 162 -14.54 13.56 34.32
N ASP A 163 -13.54 13.85 33.48
CA ASP A 163 -13.05 12.87 32.50
C ASP A 163 -12.41 11.68 33.23
N ASN A 164 -12.91 10.48 32.96
CA ASN A 164 -12.38 9.23 33.49
C ASN A 164 -11.90 8.28 32.36
N MET A 165 -11.52 8.84 31.22
CA MET A 165 -11.11 8.08 30.04
C MET A 165 -9.96 7.13 30.37
N ASP A 166 -8.93 7.61 31.07
CA ASP A 166 -7.75 6.81 31.40
C ASP A 166 -8.11 5.60 32.28
N GLU A 167 -9.01 5.80 33.27
CA GLU A 167 -9.49 4.72 34.11
C GLU A 167 -10.30 3.69 33.34
N GLN A 168 -11.13 4.14 32.40
CA GLN A 168 -11.94 3.26 31.55
C GLN A 168 -11.07 2.49 30.56
N VAL A 169 -10.05 3.12 29.98
CA VAL A 169 -9.10 2.48 29.07
C VAL A 169 -8.32 1.41 29.82
N GLU A 170 -7.80 1.69 31.01
CA GLU A 170 -7.07 0.73 31.83
C GLU A 170 -7.99 -0.43 32.28
N ALA A 171 -9.18 -0.13 32.75
CA ALA A 171 -10.16 -1.16 33.13
C ALA A 171 -10.50 -2.08 31.96
N ASN A 172 -10.70 -1.52 30.76
CA ASN A 172 -10.95 -2.29 29.53
C ASN A 172 -9.74 -3.15 29.13
N TYR A 173 -8.53 -2.59 29.23
CA TYR A 173 -7.30 -3.33 28.96
C TYR A 173 -7.17 -4.54 29.89
N GLN A 174 -7.37 -4.35 31.19
CA GLN A 174 -7.30 -5.41 32.17
C GLN A 174 -8.42 -6.47 31.96
N ARG A 175 -9.61 -6.04 31.55
CA ARG A 175 -10.69 -6.93 31.16
C ARG A 175 -10.30 -7.81 29.97
N ILE A 176 -9.82 -7.22 28.90
CA ILE A 176 -9.41 -7.95 27.69
C ILE A 176 -8.28 -8.94 28.02
N ARG A 177 -7.29 -8.55 28.81
CA ARG A 177 -6.23 -9.47 29.22
C ARG A 177 -6.76 -10.70 29.98
N ARG A 178 -7.69 -10.49 30.88
CA ARG A 178 -8.32 -11.61 31.62
C ARG A 178 -9.10 -12.52 30.69
N GLU A 179 -9.90 -11.96 29.79
CA GLU A 179 -10.69 -12.72 28.83
C GLU A 179 -9.80 -13.55 27.89
N VAL A 180 -8.71 -12.96 27.37
CA VAL A 180 -7.73 -13.69 26.54
C VAL A 180 -7.08 -14.84 27.33
N THR A 181 -6.67 -14.58 28.57
CA THR A 181 -6.10 -15.63 29.43
C THR A 181 -7.09 -16.77 29.66
N GLN A 182 -8.35 -16.43 29.93
CA GLN A 182 -9.42 -17.40 30.12
C GLN A 182 -9.65 -18.27 28.86
N ILE A 183 -9.67 -17.65 27.68
CA ILE A 183 -9.81 -18.38 26.41
C ILE A 183 -8.65 -19.37 26.23
N ILE A 184 -7.42 -18.94 26.53
CA ILE A 184 -6.24 -19.80 26.41
C ILE A 184 -6.34 -20.97 27.40
N GLU A 185 -6.74 -20.72 28.64
CA GLU A 185 -6.86 -21.76 29.66
C GLU A 185 -7.95 -22.77 29.31
N ASP A 186 -9.10 -22.29 28.82
CA ASP A 186 -10.21 -23.13 28.42
C ASP A 186 -9.85 -24.00 27.21
N GLU A 187 -9.14 -23.44 26.24
CA GLU A 187 -8.66 -24.19 25.09
C GLU A 187 -7.59 -25.22 25.49
N LEU A 188 -6.65 -24.87 26.34
CA LEU A 188 -5.69 -25.83 26.90
C LEU A 188 -6.37 -26.95 27.67
N ARG A 189 -7.42 -26.65 28.44
CA ARG A 189 -8.23 -27.63 29.14
C ARG A 189 -8.93 -28.55 28.14
N ARG A 190 -9.50 -28.01 27.08
CA ARG A 190 -10.15 -28.76 25.99
C ARG A 190 -9.14 -29.72 25.33
N ILE A 191 -7.96 -29.21 24.95
CA ILE A 191 -6.91 -30.00 24.30
C ILE A 191 -6.42 -31.12 25.23
N LYS A 192 -6.26 -30.88 26.54
CA LYS A 192 -5.85 -31.88 27.50
C LYS A 192 -6.88 -32.95 27.74
N SER A 193 -8.17 -32.62 27.64
CA SER A 193 -9.27 -33.58 27.85
C SER A 193 -9.58 -34.44 26.62
N ASP A 194 -9.15 -34.04 25.44
CA ASP A 194 -9.36 -34.81 24.20
C ASP A 194 -8.08 -35.59 23.82
N PRO A 195 -8.11 -36.92 23.86
CA PRO A 195 -6.97 -37.76 23.50
C PRO A 195 -6.50 -37.54 22.04
N LYS A 196 -7.36 -37.13 21.15
CA LYS A 196 -7.03 -36.85 19.75
C LYS A 196 -6.22 -35.57 19.56
N LEU A 197 -6.32 -34.65 20.51
CA LEU A 197 -5.66 -33.34 20.46
C LEU A 197 -4.43 -33.22 21.31
N SER A 198 -4.13 -34.24 22.12
CA SER A 198 -3.00 -34.23 23.07
C SER A 198 -1.63 -34.00 22.41
N HIS A 199 -1.49 -34.30 21.12
CA HIS A 199 -0.27 -34.05 20.34
C HIS A 199 0.01 -32.56 20.07
N LEU A 200 -1.00 -31.67 20.24
CA LEU A 200 -0.88 -30.23 20.07
C LEU A 200 -0.28 -29.52 21.30
N ILE A 201 -0.15 -30.20 22.43
CA ILE A 201 0.45 -29.61 23.63
C ILE A 201 1.96 -29.47 23.40
N PRO A 202 2.54 -28.24 23.46
CA PRO A 202 3.98 -28.05 23.36
C PRO A 202 4.68 -28.83 24.47
N LYS A 203 5.64 -29.68 24.11
CA LYS A 203 6.50 -30.30 25.12
C LYS A 203 7.33 -29.22 25.81
N PRO A 204 7.46 -29.24 27.13
CA PRO A 204 8.36 -28.31 27.82
C PRO A 204 9.75 -28.37 27.20
N PRO A 205 10.46 -27.24 27.07
CA PRO A 205 11.82 -27.25 26.55
C PRO A 205 12.67 -28.20 27.40
N GLN A 206 13.22 -29.22 26.76
CA GLN A 206 14.15 -30.12 27.42
C GLN A 206 15.34 -29.30 27.91
N GLY A 207 15.61 -29.34 29.19
CA GLY A 207 16.52 -28.49 29.89
C GLY A 207 17.88 -28.38 29.20
N SER A 208 18.37 -27.16 29.11
CA SER A 208 19.77 -26.88 28.85
C SER A 208 20.59 -27.49 29.96
N PRO A 209 21.66 -28.23 29.65
CA PRO A 209 22.53 -28.76 30.73
C PRO A 209 23.14 -27.57 31.47
N SER A 210 22.97 -27.57 32.77
CA SER A 210 23.66 -26.70 33.73
C SER A 210 25.17 -26.74 33.48
N ARG A 211 25.73 -25.58 33.13
CA ARG A 211 27.15 -25.29 33.31
C ARG A 211 27.35 -24.36 34.48
#